data_8d18fed3f39bf5df4c31fd09c4c41e52
#
_entry.id   8d18fed3f39bf5df4c31fd09c4c41e52
#
_cell.length_a   1.000
_cell.length_b   1.000
_cell.length_c   1.000
_cell.angle_alpha   90.00
_cell.angle_beta   90.00
_cell.angle_gamma   90.00
#
_symmetry.space_group_name_H-M   'P 1'
#
loop_
_entity.id
_entity.type
_entity.pdbx_description
1 polymer ?
#
loop_
_entity_poly.entity_id
_entity_poly.type
_entity_poly.pdbx_seq_one_letter_code
_entity_poly.pdbx_strand_id
1 'polypeptide(L)'
;MNALLIPYPEIDPVLVQLGPFAIRWYALAYIAGLVIGWQIMRRVCEQPPKLLSPIKIDDFLLWAALGVILGGRLGYVLFYKPLFYASNPLAILTLWEGGMSFHGGLLGVVVAVLAFARRNQVDPFMLSDLVALVVPIGLFFGRLANFINGELWGRVTDVPWAMIFPRGGPLPRHPSQLYEAVLEGLVLFVVLTALDRKSTRLNSSHRALSRMPSSA
;
A
#
# COMPACT_ATOMS: atom_id res chain seq x y z
N MET A 1 11.78 37.11 10.85
CA MET A 1 10.41 36.72 11.27
C MET A 1 10.48 35.28 11.74
N ASN A 2 10.32 35.05 13.06
CA ASN A 2 10.26 33.67 13.58
C ASN A 2 8.90 33.09 13.18
N ALA A 3 8.87 32.37 12.07
CA ALA A 3 7.73 31.53 11.77
C ALA A 3 7.56 30.56 12.97
N LEU A 4 6.34 30.46 13.51
CA LEU A 4 5.98 29.48 14.52
C LEU A 4 6.08 28.11 13.84
N LEU A 5 7.29 27.56 13.81
CA LEU A 5 7.53 26.22 13.27
C LEU A 5 6.79 25.19 14.13
N ILE A 6 6.11 24.27 13.50
CA ILE A 6 5.48 23.17 14.22
C ILE A 6 6.61 22.20 14.62
N PRO A 7 6.78 21.90 15.93
CA PRO A 7 7.78 20.92 16.35
C PRO A 7 7.45 19.55 15.78
N TYR A 8 8.46 18.86 15.24
CA TYR A 8 8.30 17.48 14.85
C TYR A 8 8.05 16.60 16.11
N PRO A 9 7.00 15.80 16.13
CA PRO A 9 6.76 14.91 17.27
C PRO A 9 7.82 13.81 17.29
N GLU A 10 8.60 13.75 18.37
CA GLU A 10 9.61 12.69 18.58
C GLU A 10 8.91 11.40 19.00
N ILE A 11 8.43 10.63 18.03
CA ILE A 11 7.81 9.34 18.24
C ILE A 11 8.88 8.26 18.07
N ASP A 12 9.03 7.38 19.06
CA ASP A 12 9.91 6.23 18.93
C ASP A 12 9.42 5.32 17.78
N PRO A 13 10.23 5.03 16.75
CA PRO A 13 9.87 4.08 15.69
C PRO A 13 9.56 2.66 16.19
N VAL A 14 10.06 2.29 17.39
CA VAL A 14 9.75 1.05 18.07
C VAL A 14 8.58 1.26 19.00
N LEU A 15 7.44 0.62 18.71
CA LEU A 15 6.26 0.68 19.58
C LEU A 15 6.46 -0.10 20.87
N VAL A 16 6.97 -1.32 20.77
CA VAL A 16 7.20 -2.24 21.90
C VAL A 16 8.45 -3.07 21.65
N GLN A 17 9.28 -3.17 22.67
CA GLN A 17 10.45 -4.05 22.69
C GLN A 17 10.15 -5.28 23.54
N LEU A 18 10.15 -6.46 22.93
CA LEU A 18 9.94 -7.74 23.61
C LEU A 18 11.24 -8.58 23.54
N GLY A 19 12.15 -8.34 24.47
CA GLY A 19 13.48 -8.97 24.43
C GLY A 19 14.22 -8.61 23.13
N PRO A 20 14.64 -9.58 22.30
CA PRO A 20 15.33 -9.31 21.04
C PRO A 20 14.40 -8.83 19.92
N PHE A 21 13.07 -8.92 20.09
CA PHE A 21 12.08 -8.57 19.08
C PHE A 21 11.56 -7.16 19.28
N ALA A 22 11.73 -6.29 18.26
CA ALA A 22 11.20 -4.95 18.24
C ALA A 22 9.95 -4.89 17.33
N ILE A 23 8.79 -4.59 17.91
CA ILE A 23 7.57 -4.28 17.13
C ILE A 23 7.63 -2.82 16.73
N ARG A 24 7.72 -2.57 15.42
CA ARG A 24 7.85 -1.23 14.85
C ARG A 24 6.51 -0.75 14.29
N TRP A 25 6.26 0.55 14.38
CA TRP A 25 5.10 1.19 13.75
C TRP A 25 4.99 0.87 12.26
N TYR A 26 6.13 0.75 11.59
CA TYR A 26 6.20 0.41 10.17
C TYR A 26 5.60 -0.96 9.85
N ALA A 27 5.89 -1.97 10.67
CA ALA A 27 5.31 -3.30 10.51
C ALA A 27 3.80 -3.29 10.75
N LEU A 28 3.33 -2.56 11.77
CA LEU A 28 1.89 -2.41 12.04
C LEU A 28 1.16 -1.67 10.92
N ALA A 29 1.78 -0.64 10.34
CA ALA A 29 1.24 0.08 9.20
C ALA A 29 1.01 -0.84 7.98
N TYR A 30 1.97 -1.72 7.67
CA TYR A 30 1.81 -2.71 6.61
C TYR A 30 0.71 -3.72 6.92
N ILE A 31 0.69 -4.26 8.14
CA ILE A 31 -0.35 -5.21 8.56
C ILE A 31 -1.74 -4.55 8.49
N ALA A 32 -1.88 -3.33 8.99
CA ALA A 32 -3.13 -2.58 8.94
C ALA A 32 -3.59 -2.36 7.49
N GLY A 33 -2.69 -1.93 6.60
CA GLY A 33 -2.96 -1.74 5.18
C GLY A 33 -3.45 -3.03 4.51
N LEU A 34 -2.77 -4.15 4.74
CA LEU A 34 -3.14 -5.45 4.20
C LEU A 34 -4.49 -5.95 4.74
N VAL A 35 -4.71 -5.89 6.06
CA VAL A 35 -5.94 -6.38 6.69
C VAL A 35 -7.15 -5.55 6.30
N ILE A 36 -7.01 -4.22 6.30
CA ILE A 36 -8.11 -3.32 5.90
C ILE A 36 -8.39 -3.47 4.40
N GLY A 37 -7.36 -3.52 3.56
CA GLY A 37 -7.49 -3.75 2.14
C GLY A 37 -8.20 -5.08 1.83
N TRP A 38 -7.78 -6.16 2.47
CA TRP A 38 -8.43 -7.46 2.38
C TRP A 38 -9.91 -7.43 2.77
N GLN A 39 -10.26 -6.80 3.91
CA GLN A 39 -11.65 -6.68 4.34
C GLN A 39 -12.50 -5.89 3.35
N ILE A 40 -11.95 -4.83 2.75
CA ILE A 40 -12.67 -4.04 1.74
C ILE A 40 -12.87 -4.85 0.48
N MET A 41 -11.84 -5.54 -0.02
CA MET A 41 -11.98 -6.42 -1.19
C MET A 41 -13.05 -7.49 -0.97
N ARG A 42 -13.10 -8.13 0.20
CA ARG A 42 -14.16 -9.08 0.55
C ARG A 42 -15.54 -8.45 0.46
N ARG A 43 -15.73 -7.30 1.11
CA ARG A 43 -17.02 -6.58 1.12
C ARG A 43 -17.47 -6.17 -0.29
N VAL A 44 -16.54 -5.71 -1.13
CA VAL A 44 -16.84 -5.38 -2.53
C VAL A 44 -17.27 -6.61 -3.31
N CYS A 45 -16.60 -7.74 -3.11
CA CYS A 45 -16.93 -8.99 -3.80
C CYS A 45 -18.25 -9.63 -3.32
N GLU A 46 -18.72 -9.35 -2.10
CA GLU A 46 -20.01 -9.79 -1.59
C GLU A 46 -21.19 -9.01 -2.19
N GLN A 47 -20.95 -7.81 -2.69
CA GLN A 47 -21.98 -6.97 -3.31
C GLN A 47 -22.27 -7.41 -4.76
N PRO A 48 -23.52 -7.25 -5.26
CA PRO A 48 -23.81 -7.46 -6.67
C PRO A 48 -22.97 -6.51 -7.56
N PRO A 49 -22.39 -7.02 -8.64
CA PRO A 49 -22.58 -8.32 -9.32
C PRO A 49 -21.72 -9.49 -8.84
N LYS A 50 -21.33 -9.61 -7.58
CA LYS A 50 -20.53 -10.72 -7.00
C LYS A 50 -19.35 -11.12 -7.89
N LEU A 51 -18.39 -10.24 -8.02
CA LEU A 51 -17.25 -10.36 -8.96
C LEU A 51 -16.40 -11.61 -8.68
N LEU A 52 -16.19 -11.94 -7.41
CA LEU A 52 -15.36 -13.06 -6.99
C LEU A 52 -15.89 -13.62 -5.66
N SER A 53 -15.65 -14.92 -5.42
CA SER A 53 -15.94 -15.52 -4.12
C SER A 53 -15.03 -14.91 -3.03
N PRO A 54 -15.56 -14.56 -1.84
CA PRO A 54 -14.76 -14.08 -0.71
C PRO A 54 -13.60 -15.02 -0.34
N ILE A 55 -13.80 -16.34 -0.46
CA ILE A 55 -12.75 -17.35 -0.21
C ILE A 55 -11.55 -17.14 -1.15
N LYS A 56 -11.79 -16.82 -2.42
CA LYS A 56 -10.70 -16.52 -3.35
C LYS A 56 -9.93 -15.25 -2.99
N ILE A 57 -10.58 -14.28 -2.34
CA ILE A 57 -9.90 -13.09 -1.81
C ILE A 57 -9.03 -13.46 -0.60
N ASP A 58 -9.49 -14.37 0.25
CA ASP A 58 -8.71 -14.87 1.38
C ASP A 58 -7.44 -15.60 0.89
N ASP A 59 -7.57 -16.45 -0.12
CA ASP A 59 -6.45 -17.12 -0.75
C ASP A 59 -5.49 -16.12 -1.42
N PHE A 60 -6.03 -15.10 -2.09
CA PHE A 60 -5.23 -14.09 -2.77
C PHE A 60 -4.39 -13.25 -1.79
N LEU A 61 -4.85 -13.04 -0.55
CA LEU A 61 -4.09 -12.32 0.47
C LEU A 61 -2.68 -12.91 0.66
N LEU A 62 -2.58 -14.24 0.73
CA LEU A 62 -1.29 -14.92 0.84
C LEU A 62 -0.40 -14.67 -0.39
N TRP A 63 -0.97 -14.74 -1.59
CA TRP A 63 -0.24 -14.46 -2.83
C TRP A 63 0.27 -13.02 -2.89
N ALA A 64 -0.57 -12.06 -2.50
CA ALA A 64 -0.20 -10.65 -2.45
C ALA A 64 0.92 -10.41 -1.43
N ALA A 65 0.81 -10.96 -0.22
CA ALA A 65 1.83 -10.85 0.81
C ALA A 65 3.17 -11.44 0.36
N LEU A 66 3.16 -12.64 -0.20
CA LEU A 66 4.37 -13.27 -0.76
C LEU A 66 4.92 -12.43 -1.93
N GLY A 67 4.08 -11.89 -2.80
CA GLY A 67 4.48 -11.02 -3.89
C GLY A 67 5.22 -9.78 -3.39
N VAL A 68 4.69 -9.09 -2.37
CA VAL A 68 5.35 -7.93 -1.75
C VAL A 68 6.69 -8.31 -1.15
N ILE A 69 6.74 -9.37 -0.34
CA ILE A 69 7.94 -9.77 0.41
C ILE A 69 9.04 -10.26 -0.54
N LEU A 70 8.72 -11.23 -1.37
CA LEU A 70 9.69 -11.83 -2.29
C LEU A 70 10.13 -10.83 -3.37
N GLY A 71 9.17 -10.13 -3.97
CA GLY A 71 9.46 -9.11 -4.97
C GLY A 71 10.29 -7.96 -4.40
N GLY A 72 9.90 -7.43 -3.23
CA GLY A 72 10.63 -6.37 -2.55
C GLY A 72 12.06 -6.77 -2.19
N ARG A 73 12.25 -7.99 -1.68
CA ARG A 73 13.58 -8.50 -1.34
C ARG A 73 14.43 -8.75 -2.58
N LEU A 74 13.91 -9.47 -3.57
CA LEU A 74 14.63 -9.73 -4.81
C LEU A 74 14.98 -8.45 -5.56
N GLY A 75 14.05 -7.49 -5.62
CA GLY A 75 14.33 -6.18 -6.21
C GLY A 75 15.46 -5.45 -5.49
N TYR A 76 15.51 -5.51 -4.16
CA TYR A 76 16.61 -4.92 -3.40
C TYR A 76 17.95 -5.63 -3.67
N VAL A 77 17.95 -6.95 -3.64
CA VAL A 77 19.13 -7.79 -3.91
C VAL A 77 19.72 -7.48 -5.28
N LEU A 78 18.88 -7.45 -6.32
CA LEU A 78 19.33 -7.33 -7.69
C LEU A 78 19.74 -5.90 -8.08
N PHE A 79 19.05 -4.87 -7.55
CA PHE A 79 19.26 -3.51 -8.03
C PHE A 79 20.06 -2.61 -7.07
N TYR A 80 20.08 -2.91 -5.76
CA TYR A 80 20.74 -2.04 -4.78
C TYR A 80 22.10 -2.58 -4.32
N LYS A 81 22.23 -3.89 -4.10
CA LYS A 81 23.48 -4.49 -3.59
C LYS A 81 23.82 -5.82 -4.26
N PRO A 82 23.85 -5.94 -5.60
CA PRO A 82 24.02 -7.23 -6.27
C PRO A 82 25.32 -7.92 -5.93
N LEU A 83 26.44 -7.20 -5.89
CA LEU A 83 27.76 -7.78 -5.57
C LEU A 83 27.84 -8.30 -4.13
N PHE A 84 27.24 -7.60 -3.16
CA PHE A 84 27.20 -8.05 -1.78
C PHE A 84 26.46 -9.38 -1.65
N TYR A 85 25.28 -9.49 -2.27
CA TYR A 85 24.47 -10.72 -2.20
C TYR A 85 25.04 -11.86 -3.05
N ALA A 86 25.77 -11.57 -4.11
CA ALA A 86 26.52 -12.59 -4.84
C ALA A 86 27.62 -13.24 -4.00
N SER A 87 28.28 -12.44 -3.14
CA SER A 87 29.30 -12.94 -2.20
C SER A 87 28.70 -13.55 -0.93
N ASN A 88 27.46 -13.18 -0.56
CA ASN A 88 26.79 -13.60 0.66
C ASN A 88 25.35 -14.05 0.38
N PRO A 89 25.12 -15.18 -0.33
CA PRO A 89 23.77 -15.55 -0.79
C PRO A 89 22.79 -15.84 0.36
N LEU A 90 23.26 -16.32 1.51
CA LEU A 90 22.40 -16.57 2.68
C LEU A 90 21.82 -15.28 3.26
N ALA A 91 22.50 -14.14 3.09
CA ALA A 91 22.01 -12.84 3.54
C ALA A 91 20.71 -12.40 2.78
N ILE A 92 20.36 -13.06 1.67
CA ILE A 92 19.07 -12.82 0.98
C ILE A 92 17.91 -13.16 1.92
N LEU A 93 18.05 -14.13 2.78
CA LEU A 93 17.00 -14.61 3.70
C LEU A 93 16.87 -13.76 4.97
N THR A 94 17.82 -12.88 5.29
CA THR A 94 17.80 -12.05 6.52
C THR A 94 16.90 -10.82 6.32
N LEU A 95 15.58 -11.04 6.20
CA LEU A 95 14.59 -9.99 5.99
C LEU A 95 14.53 -8.96 7.13
N TRP A 96 14.86 -9.38 8.34
CA TRP A 96 14.85 -8.54 9.54
C TRP A 96 15.95 -7.47 9.57
N GLU A 97 16.98 -7.60 8.74
CA GLU A 97 18.03 -6.59 8.56
C GLU A 97 17.61 -5.44 7.65
N GLY A 98 16.39 -5.51 7.11
CA GLY A 98 15.88 -4.53 6.17
C GLY A 98 16.31 -4.79 4.72
N GLY A 99 16.21 -3.77 3.88
CA GLY A 99 16.55 -3.88 2.45
C GLY A 99 15.41 -4.45 1.62
N MET A 100 14.42 -3.59 1.37
CA MET A 100 13.26 -3.84 0.52
C MET A 100 13.18 -2.80 -0.59
N SER A 101 12.83 -3.22 -1.78
CA SER A 101 12.61 -2.35 -2.95
C SER A 101 11.11 -2.15 -3.17
N PHE A 102 10.66 -0.90 -3.21
CA PHE A 102 9.27 -0.59 -3.57
C PHE A 102 8.91 -1.12 -4.97
N HIS A 103 9.74 -0.85 -5.96
CA HIS A 103 9.51 -1.32 -7.33
C HIS A 103 9.51 -2.84 -7.42
N GLY A 104 10.40 -3.50 -6.67
CA GLY A 104 10.42 -4.95 -6.58
C GLY A 104 9.12 -5.50 -5.96
N GLY A 105 8.64 -4.90 -4.89
CA GLY A 105 7.36 -5.25 -4.26
C GLY A 105 6.18 -5.07 -5.21
N LEU A 106 6.13 -3.94 -5.94
CA LEU A 106 5.09 -3.69 -6.94
C LEU A 106 5.09 -4.77 -8.04
N LEU A 107 6.25 -5.06 -8.62
CA LEU A 107 6.37 -6.13 -9.63
C LEU A 107 5.99 -7.49 -9.06
N GLY A 108 6.36 -7.78 -7.81
CA GLY A 108 5.97 -9.00 -7.12
C GLY A 108 4.47 -9.13 -6.98
N VAL A 109 3.75 -8.05 -6.66
CA VAL A 109 2.27 -8.05 -6.63
C VAL A 109 1.69 -8.26 -8.02
N VAL A 110 2.23 -7.62 -9.06
CA VAL A 110 1.77 -7.85 -10.45
C VAL A 110 1.92 -9.32 -10.83
N VAL A 111 3.07 -9.93 -10.52
CA VAL A 111 3.28 -11.37 -10.76
C VAL A 111 2.31 -12.23 -9.96
N ALA A 112 2.05 -11.88 -8.69
CA ALA A 112 1.09 -12.59 -7.83
C ALA A 112 -0.33 -12.52 -8.41
N VAL A 113 -0.78 -11.34 -8.88
CA VAL A 113 -2.08 -11.16 -9.55
C VAL A 113 -2.19 -12.06 -10.78
N LEU A 114 -1.20 -12.01 -11.67
CA LEU A 114 -1.23 -12.79 -12.91
C LEU A 114 -1.18 -14.29 -12.65
N ALA A 115 -0.33 -14.75 -11.73
CA ALA A 115 -0.20 -16.16 -11.38
C ALA A 115 -1.46 -16.69 -10.67
N PHE A 116 -2.00 -15.93 -9.72
CA PHE A 116 -3.25 -16.27 -9.03
C PHE A 116 -4.42 -16.33 -10.01
N ALA A 117 -4.56 -15.31 -10.87
CA ALA A 117 -5.62 -15.23 -11.86
C ALA A 117 -5.61 -16.43 -12.81
N ARG A 118 -4.42 -16.80 -13.32
CA ARG A 118 -4.26 -18.00 -14.16
C ARG A 118 -4.63 -19.29 -13.43
N ARG A 119 -4.11 -19.46 -12.21
CA ARG A 119 -4.35 -20.68 -11.42
C ARG A 119 -5.81 -20.86 -11.07
N ASN A 120 -6.53 -19.79 -10.77
CA ASN A 120 -7.90 -19.80 -10.29
C ASN A 120 -8.94 -19.50 -11.40
N GLN A 121 -8.50 -19.33 -12.66
CA GLN A 121 -9.35 -18.95 -13.80
C GLN A 121 -10.19 -17.69 -13.52
N VAL A 122 -9.53 -16.69 -12.96
CA VAL A 122 -10.10 -15.37 -12.65
C VAL A 122 -9.57 -14.37 -13.68
N ASP A 123 -10.38 -13.39 -14.05
CA ASP A 123 -9.92 -12.29 -14.90
C ASP A 123 -8.85 -11.47 -14.17
N PRO A 124 -7.62 -11.37 -14.71
CA PRO A 124 -6.55 -10.61 -14.08
C PRO A 124 -6.85 -9.11 -14.01
N PHE A 125 -7.58 -8.54 -14.96
CA PHE A 125 -7.94 -7.12 -14.92
C PHE A 125 -8.93 -6.83 -13.80
N MET A 126 -9.95 -7.67 -13.62
CA MET A 126 -10.89 -7.56 -12.50
C MET A 126 -10.15 -7.64 -11.15
N LEU A 127 -9.20 -8.59 -11.01
CA LEU A 127 -8.42 -8.71 -9.79
C LEU A 127 -7.50 -7.50 -9.58
N SER A 128 -6.93 -6.95 -10.67
CA SER A 128 -6.11 -5.74 -10.64
C SER A 128 -6.93 -4.51 -10.20
N ASP A 129 -8.16 -4.38 -10.66
CA ASP A 129 -9.07 -3.30 -10.26
C ASP A 129 -9.37 -3.35 -8.75
N LEU A 130 -9.63 -4.56 -8.22
CA LEU A 130 -9.83 -4.75 -6.78
C LEU A 130 -8.57 -4.39 -5.98
N VAL A 131 -7.39 -4.75 -6.46
CA VAL A 131 -6.11 -4.37 -5.84
C VAL A 131 -5.92 -2.86 -5.91
N ALA A 132 -6.13 -2.24 -7.08
CA ALA A 132 -5.99 -0.81 -7.28
C ALA A 132 -6.89 0.00 -6.35
N LEU A 133 -8.10 -0.49 -6.07
CA LEU A 133 -9.04 0.15 -5.14
C LEU A 133 -8.48 0.23 -3.71
N VAL A 134 -7.71 -0.76 -3.27
CA VAL A 134 -7.22 -0.85 -1.88
C VAL A 134 -5.77 -0.39 -1.70
N VAL A 135 -5.00 -0.25 -2.76
CA VAL A 135 -3.60 0.25 -2.71
C VAL A 135 -3.48 1.59 -1.97
N PRO A 136 -4.38 2.59 -2.15
CA PRO A 136 -4.31 3.85 -1.43
C PRO A 136 -4.32 3.71 0.10
N ILE A 137 -4.95 2.66 0.63
CA ILE A 137 -4.96 2.40 2.08
C ILE A 137 -3.55 2.02 2.55
N GLY A 138 -2.86 1.17 1.79
CA GLY A 138 -1.47 0.82 2.07
C GLY A 138 -0.54 2.04 1.97
N LEU A 139 -0.75 2.91 0.99
CA LEU A 139 0.00 4.16 0.85
C LEU A 139 -0.24 5.07 2.06
N PHE A 140 -1.50 5.25 2.48
CA PHE A 140 -1.83 6.04 3.66
C PHE A 140 -1.03 5.61 4.90
N PHE A 141 -1.13 4.35 5.27
CA PHE A 141 -0.43 3.83 6.45
C PHE A 141 1.09 3.83 6.28
N GLY A 142 1.59 3.54 5.08
CA GLY A 142 3.02 3.59 4.77
C GLY A 142 3.60 5.01 4.93
N ARG A 143 2.88 6.03 4.45
CA ARG A 143 3.31 7.44 4.61
C ARG A 143 3.26 7.91 6.06
N LEU A 144 2.27 7.48 6.84
CA LEU A 144 2.25 7.75 8.28
C LEU A 144 3.45 7.08 8.99
N ALA A 145 3.80 5.87 8.61
CA ALA A 145 4.98 5.20 9.14
C ALA A 145 6.28 5.92 8.76
N ASN A 146 6.41 6.42 7.53
CA ASN A 146 7.55 7.25 7.12
C ASN A 146 7.63 8.54 7.95
N PHE A 147 6.49 9.16 8.25
CA PHE A 147 6.45 10.33 9.13
C PHE A 147 6.94 9.99 10.54
N ILE A 148 6.44 8.91 11.16
CA ILE A 148 6.89 8.44 12.48
C ILE A 148 8.39 8.13 12.49
N ASN A 149 8.92 7.54 11.42
CA ASN A 149 10.34 7.26 11.29
C ASN A 149 11.20 8.52 11.00
N GLY A 150 10.58 9.67 10.72
CA GLY A 150 11.29 10.90 10.36
C GLY A 150 12.10 10.75 9.07
N GLU A 151 11.54 10.11 8.07
CA GLU A 151 12.18 9.86 6.77
C GLU A 151 11.30 10.33 5.60
N LEU A 152 11.89 10.46 4.40
CA LEU A 152 11.20 10.90 3.18
C LEU A 152 10.50 12.27 3.31
N TRP A 153 11.12 13.18 4.05
CA TRP A 153 10.68 14.57 4.14
C TRP A 153 10.83 15.32 2.81
N GLY A 154 10.11 16.43 2.68
CA GLY A 154 10.16 17.27 1.49
C GLY A 154 11.34 18.25 1.45
N ARG A 155 11.31 19.12 0.45
CA ARG A 155 12.29 20.19 0.27
C ARG A 155 12.21 21.20 1.40
N VAL A 156 13.26 21.99 1.56
CA VAL A 156 13.33 23.15 2.47
C VAL A 156 12.24 24.16 2.11
N THR A 157 11.59 24.75 3.13
CA THR A 157 10.48 25.70 2.95
C THR A 157 10.36 26.63 4.16
N ASP A 158 9.67 27.73 3.97
CA ASP A 158 9.35 28.76 4.97
C ASP A 158 7.86 28.83 5.32
N VAL A 159 7.06 27.86 4.89
CA VAL A 159 5.63 27.81 5.21
C VAL A 159 5.40 27.66 6.73
N PRO A 160 4.28 28.20 7.28
CA PRO A 160 4.04 28.20 8.73
C PRO A 160 3.95 26.81 9.38
N TRP A 161 3.68 25.78 8.60
CA TRP A 161 3.60 24.38 9.06
C TRP A 161 4.82 23.54 8.69
N ALA A 162 5.94 24.19 8.33
CA ALA A 162 7.20 23.50 8.11
C ALA A 162 7.70 22.86 9.41
N MET A 163 8.40 21.73 9.29
CA MET A 163 8.95 20.97 10.42
C MET A 163 10.45 20.77 10.27
N ILE A 164 11.17 20.74 11.39
CA ILE A 164 12.59 20.36 11.43
C ILE A 164 12.64 18.88 11.77
N PHE A 165 13.04 18.06 10.79
CA PHE A 165 13.16 16.61 10.97
C PHE A 165 14.52 16.25 11.56
N PRO A 166 14.60 15.32 12.54
CA PRO A 166 15.86 14.99 13.23
C PRO A 166 17.01 14.58 12.31
N ARG A 167 16.68 13.91 11.19
CA ARG A 167 17.65 13.46 10.17
C ARG A 167 17.69 14.37 8.94
N GLY A 168 16.88 15.43 8.90
CA GLY A 168 16.75 16.36 7.76
C GLY A 168 17.70 17.55 7.79
N GLY A 169 18.52 17.67 8.85
CA GLY A 169 19.35 18.84 9.11
C GLY A 169 18.57 19.99 9.78
N PRO A 170 19.20 21.16 9.99
CA PRO A 170 18.64 22.24 10.80
C PRO A 170 17.57 23.08 10.09
N LEU A 171 17.36 22.89 8.79
CA LEU A 171 16.45 23.70 8.00
C LEU A 171 15.02 23.11 8.02
N PRO A 172 13.99 23.98 8.11
CA PRO A 172 12.60 23.55 8.07
C PRO A 172 12.24 22.99 6.69
N ARG A 173 11.42 21.93 6.68
CA ARG A 173 11.03 21.18 5.48
C ARG A 173 9.54 20.91 5.46
N HIS A 174 9.01 20.69 4.25
CA HIS A 174 7.65 20.21 4.10
C HIS A 174 7.49 18.81 4.71
N PRO A 175 6.45 18.56 5.53
CA PRO A 175 6.05 17.22 5.94
C PRO A 175 5.35 16.48 4.78
N SER A 176 6.10 16.19 3.70
CA SER A 176 5.54 15.63 2.47
C SER A 176 4.88 14.27 2.69
N GLN A 177 5.34 13.50 3.67
CA GLN A 177 4.70 12.24 4.05
C GLN A 177 3.22 12.44 4.41
N LEU A 178 2.87 13.53 5.11
CA LEU A 178 1.48 13.83 5.48
C LEU A 178 0.66 14.27 4.28
N TYR A 179 1.26 15.05 3.36
CA TYR A 179 0.58 15.42 2.11
C TYR A 179 0.28 14.18 1.25
N GLU A 180 1.25 13.30 1.11
CA GLU A 180 1.12 12.06 0.36
C GLU A 180 0.11 11.11 1.03
N ALA A 181 0.11 11.00 2.37
CA ALA A 181 -0.90 10.23 3.10
C ALA A 181 -2.32 10.72 2.79
N VAL A 182 -2.53 12.04 2.78
CA VAL A 182 -3.85 12.60 2.49
C VAL A 182 -4.20 12.43 1.01
N LEU A 183 -3.30 12.81 0.08
CA LEU A 183 -3.61 12.86 -1.35
C LEU A 183 -3.60 11.47 -1.99
N GLU A 184 -2.53 10.70 -1.82
CA GLU A 184 -2.36 9.35 -2.41
C GLU A 184 -3.12 8.28 -1.60
N GLY A 185 -3.34 8.53 -0.32
CA GLY A 185 -4.11 7.66 0.57
C GLY A 185 -5.60 7.99 0.57
N LEU A 186 -6.02 8.98 1.36
CA LEU A 186 -7.45 9.24 1.60
C LEU A 186 -8.19 9.75 0.38
N VAL A 187 -7.68 10.80 -0.29
CA VAL A 187 -8.37 11.42 -1.43
C VAL A 187 -8.49 10.43 -2.57
N LEU A 188 -7.40 9.75 -2.93
CA LEU A 188 -7.40 8.78 -4.01
C LEU A 188 -8.36 7.61 -3.70
N PHE A 189 -8.38 7.11 -2.46
CA PHE A 189 -9.31 6.06 -2.03
C PHE A 189 -10.77 6.48 -2.19
N VAL A 190 -11.11 7.70 -1.76
CA VAL A 190 -12.48 8.24 -1.91
C VAL A 190 -12.86 8.37 -3.38
N VAL A 191 -11.96 8.89 -4.22
CA VAL A 191 -12.19 9.03 -5.66
C VAL A 191 -12.41 7.67 -6.32
N LEU A 192 -11.53 6.70 -6.09
CA LEU A 192 -11.66 5.36 -6.67
C LEU A 192 -12.95 4.67 -6.21
N THR A 193 -13.29 4.75 -4.92
CA THR A 193 -14.54 4.19 -4.39
C THR A 193 -15.77 4.85 -5.00
N ALA A 194 -15.76 6.17 -5.22
CA ALA A 194 -16.86 6.88 -5.85
C ALA A 194 -17.04 6.50 -7.33
N LEU A 195 -15.92 6.33 -8.06
CA LEU A 195 -15.94 5.90 -9.46
C LEU A 195 -16.43 4.45 -9.60
N ASP A 196 -15.97 3.55 -8.74
CA ASP A 196 -16.40 2.15 -8.73
C ASP A 196 -17.93 2.04 -8.49
N ARG A 197 -18.46 2.73 -7.50
CA ARG A 197 -19.91 2.77 -7.22
C ARG A 197 -20.71 3.32 -8.40
N LYS A 198 -20.21 4.34 -9.11
CA LYS A 198 -20.88 4.92 -10.29
C LYS A 198 -20.90 3.92 -11.44
N SER A 199 -19.78 3.25 -11.73
CA SER A 199 -19.67 2.23 -12.77
C SER A 199 -20.61 1.05 -12.51
N THR A 200 -20.64 0.54 -11.28
CA THR A 200 -21.54 -0.56 -10.88
C THR A 200 -23.01 -0.20 -11.03
N ARG A 201 -23.42 1.02 -10.69
CA ARG A 201 -24.82 1.50 -10.87
C ARG A 201 -25.19 1.60 -12.35
N LEU A 202 -24.32 2.14 -13.20
CA LEU A 202 -24.57 2.25 -14.64
C LEU A 202 -24.72 0.88 -15.29
N ASN A 203 -23.85 -0.07 -14.97
CA ASN A 203 -23.92 -1.44 -15.49
C ASN A 203 -25.19 -2.19 -15.03
N SER A 204 -25.65 -1.98 -13.81
CA SER A 204 -26.93 -2.57 -13.33
C SER A 204 -28.13 -1.96 -14.02
N SER A 205 -28.15 -0.67 -14.30
CA SER A 205 -29.23 0.01 -15.04
C SER A 205 -29.31 -0.49 -16.49
N HIS A 206 -28.19 -0.63 -17.17
CA HIS A 206 -28.15 -1.18 -18.55
C HIS A 206 -28.64 -2.64 -18.61
N ARG A 207 -28.26 -3.48 -17.64
CA ARG A 207 -28.75 -4.86 -17.55
C ARG A 207 -30.26 -4.93 -17.25
N ALA A 208 -30.81 -4.02 -16.46
CA ALA A 208 -32.24 -3.94 -16.20
C ALA A 208 -33.02 -3.57 -17.47
N LEU A 209 -32.51 -2.58 -18.23
CA LEU A 209 -33.13 -2.14 -19.50
C LEU A 209 -33.09 -3.25 -20.58
N SER A 210 -31.99 -4.01 -20.67
CA SER A 210 -31.86 -5.09 -21.66
C SER A 210 -32.72 -6.33 -21.35
N ARG A 211 -33.30 -6.43 -20.15
CA ARG A 211 -34.22 -7.51 -19.76
C ARG A 211 -35.70 -7.14 -19.85
N MET A 212 -36.05 -5.91 -20.23
CA MET A 212 -37.43 -5.57 -20.50
C MET A 212 -37.87 -6.24 -21.80
N PRO A 213 -38.93 -7.06 -21.80
CA PRO A 213 -39.46 -7.61 -23.05
C PRO A 213 -39.87 -6.45 -23.94
N SER A 214 -39.49 -6.51 -25.23
CA SER A 214 -40.00 -5.57 -26.20
C SER A 214 -41.50 -5.81 -26.25
N SER A 215 -42.25 -4.82 -25.74
CA SER A 215 -43.72 -4.81 -25.90
C SER A 215 -44.04 -4.77 -27.39
N ALA A 216 -44.45 -5.94 -27.91
CA ALA A 216 -45.10 -6.00 -29.22
C ALA A 216 -46.48 -5.35 -29.19
#